data_e674870cb41de9a2bae3dd1ce9559771
#
_entry.id   e674870cb41de9a2bae3dd1ce9559771
#
_cell.length_a   1.000
_cell.length_b   1.000
_cell.length_c   1.000
_cell.angle_alpha   90.00
_cell.angle_beta   90.00
_cell.angle_gamma   90.00
#
_symmetry.space_group_name_H-M   'P 1'
#
loop_
_entity.id
_entity.type
_entity.pdbx_description
1 polymer ?
#
loop_
_entity_poly.entity_id
_entity_poly.type
_entity_poly.pdbx_seq_one_letter_code
_entity_poly.pdbx_strand_id
1 'polypeptide(L)'
;MTSKKSAALDRTAAEAQIRSLQRDVDYDTKDFTIDYIIQEFQKGNFYIPKYQRKFVWDDKRRWRFIESVLLGLPIPFLFLAEMEDGLLEIVDGAQRIQTLEQFVNGDLRLRTLDKLPMLSGFSFLDLSEGQQRRFRNRALRMIVLDAETSESIRQDIFDRINTGSLNAKASEIRKGAFRGPFYTVIQACATNPDFLRLCPISESVRRRGEPDELVLRFFAYADEYQQFRHDVVAFLDSYLRKHRESFDADEMSRRFSRMIDFVARYFPYGFAKALGARTTPRVRFEAIAVGVHLALEKNPSLVPATVDWLDSPEFKKHTTTHASNSGPKLRSRVEYVRDRLLGR
;
A
#
# COMPACT_ATOMS: atom_id res chain seq x y z
N MET A 1 -33.49 -29.20 -9.25
CA MET A 1 -33.58 -28.77 -7.82
C MET A 1 -32.47 -29.45 -7.05
N THR A 2 -31.35 -28.80 -6.90
CA THR A 2 -30.19 -29.29 -6.12
C THR A 2 -30.10 -28.47 -4.82
N SER A 3 -30.57 -29.12 -3.74
CA SER A 3 -30.51 -28.61 -2.36
C SER A 3 -29.07 -28.29 -1.98
N LYS A 4 -28.73 -27.00 -1.71
CA LYS A 4 -27.55 -26.59 -0.97
C LYS A 4 -27.69 -27.11 0.47
N LYS A 5 -26.98 -28.19 0.82
CA LYS A 5 -26.74 -28.56 2.22
C LYS A 5 -25.96 -27.39 2.86
N SER A 6 -26.65 -26.60 3.71
CA SER A 6 -26.03 -25.70 4.66
C SER A 6 -25.17 -26.58 5.59
N ALA A 7 -23.86 -26.41 5.58
CA ALA A 7 -23.02 -27.04 6.60
C ALA A 7 -23.48 -26.54 7.96
N ALA A 8 -23.84 -27.46 8.85
CA ALA A 8 -24.21 -27.12 10.23
C ALA A 8 -23.04 -26.34 10.86
N LEU A 9 -23.34 -25.19 11.47
CA LEU A 9 -22.35 -24.36 12.15
C LEU A 9 -21.89 -25.12 13.40
N ASP A 10 -20.62 -25.52 13.44
CA ASP A 10 -20.01 -26.13 14.62
C ASP A 10 -19.63 -25.04 15.64
N ARG A 11 -20.55 -24.77 16.56
CA ARG A 11 -20.39 -23.76 17.60
C ARG A 11 -19.27 -24.10 18.57
N THR A 12 -19.06 -25.37 18.88
CA THR A 12 -18.05 -25.82 19.83
C THR A 12 -16.63 -25.61 19.26
N ALA A 13 -16.42 -25.98 18.00
CA ALA A 13 -15.16 -25.72 17.31
C ALA A 13 -14.89 -24.22 17.16
N ALA A 14 -15.91 -23.43 16.85
CA ALA A 14 -15.80 -21.98 16.75
C ALA A 14 -15.41 -21.32 18.10
N GLU A 15 -16.06 -21.73 19.21
CA GLU A 15 -15.71 -21.24 20.54
C GLU A 15 -14.29 -21.65 20.98
N ALA A 16 -13.88 -22.89 20.71
CA ALA A 16 -12.52 -23.34 20.99
C ALA A 16 -11.49 -22.50 20.22
N GLN A 17 -11.75 -22.20 18.96
CA GLN A 17 -10.89 -21.34 18.14
C GLN A 17 -10.84 -19.90 18.68
N ILE A 18 -11.98 -19.33 19.07
CA ILE A 18 -12.02 -17.99 19.68
C ILE A 18 -11.17 -17.97 20.95
N ARG A 19 -11.36 -18.93 21.85
CA ARG A 19 -10.62 -18.99 23.12
C ARG A 19 -9.11 -19.19 22.94
N SER A 20 -8.68 -19.94 21.93
CA SER A 20 -7.25 -20.16 21.67
C SER A 20 -6.58 -18.87 21.14
N LEU A 21 -7.29 -18.07 20.36
CA LEU A 21 -6.74 -16.84 19.76
C LEU A 21 -6.89 -15.61 20.65
N GLN A 22 -7.86 -15.58 21.57
CA GLN A 22 -8.04 -14.46 22.52
C GLN A 22 -6.91 -14.31 23.55
N ARG A 23 -6.15 -15.36 23.83
CA ARG A 23 -5.10 -15.38 24.86
C ARG A 23 -3.77 -14.79 24.41
N ASP A 24 -3.64 -14.44 23.13
CA ASP A 24 -2.36 -14.08 22.52
C ASP A 24 -2.13 -12.57 22.38
N VAL A 25 -3.04 -11.73 22.91
CA VAL A 25 -2.93 -10.26 22.77
C VAL A 25 -2.99 -9.61 24.15
N ASP A 26 -1.82 -9.29 24.68
CA ASP A 26 -1.70 -8.42 25.86
C ASP A 26 -1.38 -7.00 25.44
N TYR A 27 -2.07 -6.03 26.06
CA TYR A 27 -1.86 -4.62 25.81
C TYR A 27 -2.16 -3.78 27.05
N ASP A 28 -1.50 -2.64 27.15
CA ASP A 28 -1.76 -1.63 28.16
C ASP A 28 -2.26 -0.33 27.50
N THR A 29 -2.99 0.48 28.27
CA THR A 29 -3.48 1.77 27.82
C THR A 29 -2.76 2.87 28.60
N LYS A 30 -1.95 3.67 27.88
CA LYS A 30 -1.14 4.74 28.45
C LYS A 30 -1.59 6.10 27.89
N ASP A 31 -1.64 7.10 28.74
CA ASP A 31 -1.89 8.49 28.34
C ASP A 31 -0.56 9.27 28.40
N PHE A 32 -0.06 9.68 27.25
CA PHE A 32 1.18 10.47 27.13
C PHE A 32 0.90 11.89 26.69
N THR A 33 1.59 12.87 27.30
CA THR A 33 1.51 14.26 26.82
C THR A 33 2.15 14.41 25.44
N ILE A 34 1.66 15.36 24.66
CA ILE A 34 2.25 15.67 23.34
C ILE A 34 3.73 15.97 23.46
N ASP A 35 4.14 16.69 24.52
CA ASP A 35 5.54 17.01 24.76
C ASP A 35 6.39 15.75 24.94
N TYR A 36 5.94 14.80 25.77
CA TYR A 36 6.62 13.52 25.98
C TYR A 36 6.71 12.70 24.69
N ILE A 37 5.59 12.62 23.95
CA ILE A 37 5.54 11.88 22.68
C ILE A 37 6.59 12.40 21.69
N ILE A 38 6.68 13.73 21.55
CA ILE A 38 7.64 14.36 20.65
C ILE A 38 9.08 14.10 21.10
N GLN A 39 9.36 14.24 22.41
CA GLN A 39 10.69 13.99 22.95
C GLN A 39 11.14 12.54 22.70
N GLU A 40 10.28 11.57 22.98
CA GLU A 40 10.60 10.16 22.78
C GLU A 40 10.73 9.80 21.29
N PHE A 41 9.95 10.42 20.43
CA PHE A 41 10.07 10.28 18.98
C PHE A 41 11.39 10.87 18.45
N GLN A 42 11.80 12.03 18.94
CA GLN A 42 13.06 12.68 18.55
C GLN A 42 14.31 11.90 19.05
N LYS A 43 14.22 11.28 20.23
CA LYS A 43 15.27 10.40 20.75
C LYS A 43 15.34 9.04 20.00
N GLY A 44 14.31 8.69 19.22
CA GLY A 44 14.20 7.39 18.56
C GLY A 44 13.63 6.29 19.45
N ASN A 45 13.19 6.60 20.68
CA ASN A 45 12.54 5.63 21.56
C ASN A 45 11.13 5.27 21.07
N PHE A 46 10.44 6.21 20.42
CA PHE A 46 9.27 5.94 19.58
C PHE A 46 9.74 6.02 18.14
N TYR A 47 9.60 4.95 17.38
CA TYR A 47 10.10 4.93 16.02
C TYR A 47 9.07 4.41 15.02
N ILE A 48 9.20 4.91 13.79
CA ILE A 48 8.42 4.44 12.65
C ILE A 48 9.22 3.34 11.97
N PRO A 49 8.70 2.10 11.89
CA PRO A 49 9.42 1.02 11.25
C PRO A 49 9.63 1.31 9.77
N LYS A 50 10.75 0.82 9.20
CA LYS A 50 11.14 1.06 7.79
C LYS A 50 10.10 0.64 6.77
N TYR A 51 9.16 -0.21 7.15
CA TYR A 51 8.09 -0.68 6.28
C TYR A 51 6.87 0.23 6.27
N GLN A 52 6.70 1.06 7.28
CA GLN A 52 5.63 2.03 7.25
C GLN A 52 5.90 3.09 6.18
N ARG A 53 4.82 3.58 5.61
CA ARG A 53 4.86 4.54 4.52
C ARG A 53 5.59 5.82 4.91
N LYS A 54 6.27 6.43 3.95
CA LYS A 54 6.72 7.82 4.04
C LYS A 54 5.52 8.71 4.39
N PHE A 55 5.80 9.86 5.02
CA PHE A 55 4.77 10.84 5.35
C PHE A 55 3.90 11.18 4.12
N VAL A 56 2.58 10.95 4.21
CA VAL A 56 1.66 11.07 3.06
C VAL A 56 0.46 11.99 3.32
N TRP A 57 0.30 12.50 4.55
CA TRP A 57 -0.75 13.46 4.80
C TRP A 57 -0.49 14.74 4.00
N ASP A 58 -1.51 15.20 3.28
CA ASP A 58 -1.51 16.52 2.68
C ASP A 58 -1.64 17.61 3.77
N ASP A 59 -1.32 18.84 3.40
CA ASP A 59 -1.36 19.99 4.29
C ASP A 59 -2.73 20.17 4.94
N LYS A 60 -3.80 19.98 4.20
CA LYS A 60 -5.17 20.15 4.70
C LYS A 60 -5.49 19.17 5.83
N ARG A 61 -5.04 17.93 5.74
CA ARG A 61 -5.21 16.94 6.82
C ARG A 61 -4.37 17.29 8.04
N ARG A 62 -3.13 17.75 7.83
CA ARG A 62 -2.25 18.21 8.91
C ARG A 62 -2.86 19.37 9.67
N TRP A 63 -3.34 20.40 8.97
CA TRP A 63 -3.97 21.57 9.60
C TRP A 63 -5.23 21.18 10.37
N ARG A 64 -6.09 20.37 9.78
CA ARG A 64 -7.32 19.91 10.42
C ARG A 64 -7.05 19.07 11.67
N PHE A 65 -6.00 18.27 11.66
CA PHE A 65 -5.58 17.52 12.84
C PHE A 65 -5.09 18.46 13.96
N ILE A 66 -4.22 19.41 13.66
CA ILE A 66 -3.76 20.42 14.65
C ILE A 66 -4.93 21.25 15.16
N GLU A 67 -5.86 21.66 14.30
CA GLU A 67 -7.09 22.33 14.70
C GLU A 67 -7.88 21.50 15.71
N SER A 68 -8.05 20.21 15.46
CA SER A 68 -8.74 19.28 16.36
C SER A 68 -8.05 19.20 17.73
N VAL A 69 -6.71 19.13 17.73
CA VAL A 69 -5.91 19.14 18.97
C VAL A 69 -6.07 20.44 19.72
N LEU A 70 -6.00 21.60 19.06
CA LEU A 70 -6.17 22.91 19.68
C LEU A 70 -7.58 23.07 20.30
N LEU A 71 -8.61 22.59 19.61
CA LEU A 71 -10.00 22.63 20.07
C LEU A 71 -10.31 21.63 21.19
N GLY A 72 -9.42 20.67 21.46
CA GLY A 72 -9.67 19.66 22.48
C GLY A 72 -10.60 18.54 22.04
N LEU A 73 -10.77 18.36 20.75
CA LEU A 73 -11.58 17.28 20.24
C LEU A 73 -10.93 15.92 20.54
N PRO A 74 -11.72 14.86 20.76
CA PRO A 74 -11.19 13.51 20.93
C PRO A 74 -10.35 13.10 19.73
N ILE A 75 -9.12 12.67 20.00
CA ILE A 75 -8.20 12.13 18.99
C ILE A 75 -8.29 10.60 19.06
N PRO A 76 -8.43 9.90 17.91
CA PRO A 76 -8.38 8.43 17.89
C PRO A 76 -7.10 7.92 18.53
N PHE A 77 -7.19 6.77 19.23
CA PHE A 77 -6.04 6.14 19.88
C PHE A 77 -4.88 5.96 18.91
N LEU A 78 -3.66 6.08 19.42
CA LEU A 78 -2.46 5.66 18.73
C LEU A 78 -2.13 4.23 19.18
N PHE A 79 -1.51 3.46 18.30
CA PHE A 79 -1.13 2.09 18.60
C PHE A 79 0.38 1.96 18.50
N LEU A 80 0.98 1.44 19.56
CA LEU A 80 2.40 1.18 19.69
C LEU A 80 2.60 -0.30 20.01
N ALA A 81 3.77 -0.84 19.72
CA ALA A 81 4.20 -2.15 20.17
C ALA A 81 5.53 -2.02 20.89
N GLU A 82 5.62 -2.54 22.09
CA GLU A 82 6.87 -2.64 22.83
C GLU A 82 7.74 -3.74 22.21
N MET A 83 9.03 -3.42 22.06
CA MET A 83 10.03 -4.34 21.52
C MET A 83 10.89 -4.89 22.66
N GLU A 84 11.59 -5.99 22.44
CA GLU A 84 12.44 -6.64 23.45
C GLU A 84 13.51 -5.71 24.05
N ASP A 85 13.93 -4.69 23.29
CA ASP A 85 14.89 -3.66 23.74
C ASP A 85 14.23 -2.47 24.45
N GLY A 86 12.91 -2.51 24.69
CA GLY A 86 12.14 -1.46 25.35
C GLY A 86 11.80 -0.28 24.45
N LEU A 87 12.16 -0.30 23.17
CA LEU A 87 11.72 0.70 22.20
C LEU A 87 10.24 0.51 21.84
N LEU A 88 9.56 1.58 21.46
CA LEU A 88 8.16 1.52 21.06
C LEU A 88 8.03 1.73 19.54
N GLU A 89 7.66 0.65 18.84
CA GLU A 89 7.33 0.72 17.42
C GLU A 89 5.94 1.33 17.21
N ILE A 90 5.83 2.35 16.37
CA ILE A 90 4.54 2.99 16.06
C ILE A 90 3.78 2.12 15.06
N VAL A 91 2.73 1.43 15.52
CA VAL A 91 1.85 0.57 14.71
C VAL A 91 0.83 1.41 13.92
N ASP A 92 0.15 2.36 14.59
CA ASP A 92 -0.70 3.37 13.95
C ASP A 92 -0.54 4.73 14.62
N GLY A 93 -0.67 5.79 13.85
CA GLY A 93 -0.55 7.17 14.33
C GLY A 93 0.74 7.87 13.91
N ALA A 94 1.61 7.24 13.14
CA ALA A 94 2.86 7.84 12.66
C ALA A 94 2.67 9.22 12.02
N GLN A 95 1.64 9.40 11.17
CA GLN A 95 1.34 10.68 10.53
C GLN A 95 0.91 11.75 11.55
N ARG A 96 0.22 11.34 12.61
CA ARG A 96 -0.21 12.22 13.71
C ARG A 96 0.99 12.68 14.51
N ILE A 97 1.87 11.77 14.93
CA ILE A 97 3.09 12.10 15.69
C ILE A 97 4.00 13.03 14.89
N GLN A 98 4.29 12.70 13.64
CA GLN A 98 5.10 13.57 12.77
C GLN A 98 4.47 14.95 12.55
N THR A 99 3.14 15.04 12.47
CA THR A 99 2.45 16.34 12.34
C THR A 99 2.56 17.17 13.62
N LEU A 100 2.46 16.53 14.81
CA LEU A 100 2.68 17.21 16.10
C LEU A 100 4.10 17.74 16.21
N GLU A 101 5.08 16.90 15.86
CA GLU A 101 6.49 17.28 15.86
C GLU A 101 6.77 18.48 14.93
N GLN A 102 6.34 18.40 13.66
CA GLN A 102 6.51 19.48 12.69
C GLN A 102 5.85 20.77 13.15
N PHE A 103 4.67 20.69 13.77
CA PHE A 103 3.98 21.88 14.28
C PHE A 103 4.73 22.50 15.44
N VAL A 104 5.13 21.72 16.45
CA VAL A 104 5.84 22.21 17.65
C VAL A 104 7.23 22.75 17.31
N ASN A 105 7.90 22.18 16.31
CA ASN A 105 9.19 22.67 15.81
C ASN A 105 9.07 23.94 14.94
N GLY A 106 7.86 24.36 14.58
CA GLY A 106 7.62 25.53 13.74
C GLY A 106 7.70 25.28 12.23
N ASP A 107 7.88 24.02 11.82
CA ASP A 107 7.99 23.61 10.40
C ASP A 107 6.63 23.59 9.69
N LEU A 108 5.54 23.56 10.44
CA LEU A 108 4.17 23.57 9.93
C LEU A 108 3.47 24.88 10.24
N ARG A 109 3.07 25.63 9.21
CA ARG A 109 2.20 26.81 9.34
C ARG A 109 0.76 26.43 8.99
N LEU A 110 -0.18 26.84 9.84
CA LEU A 110 -1.60 26.58 9.66
C LEU A 110 -2.16 27.42 8.50
N ARG A 111 -3.03 26.81 7.70
CA ARG A 111 -3.78 27.51 6.64
C ARG A 111 -5.17 26.88 6.52
N THR A 112 -6.16 27.67 6.11
CA THR A 112 -7.51 27.18 5.76
C THR A 112 -8.11 26.28 6.86
N LEU A 113 -8.24 26.82 8.07
CA LEU A 113 -8.89 26.15 9.19
C LEU A 113 -10.41 26.38 9.15
N ASP A 114 -11.17 25.35 9.49
CA ASP A 114 -12.64 25.39 9.42
C ASP A 114 -13.25 26.10 10.65
N LYS A 115 -12.67 25.92 11.82
CA LYS A 115 -13.20 26.43 13.11
C LYS A 115 -12.35 27.55 13.71
N LEU A 116 -11.07 27.62 13.35
CA LEU A 116 -10.12 28.60 13.87
C LEU A 116 -9.50 29.46 12.75
N PRO A 117 -10.31 30.12 11.89
CA PRO A 117 -9.79 30.85 10.72
C PRO A 117 -8.78 31.96 11.09
N MET A 118 -8.86 32.52 12.29
CA MET A 118 -7.93 33.56 12.79
C MET A 118 -6.50 33.01 12.99
N LEU A 119 -6.30 31.69 13.07
CA LEU A 119 -4.97 31.10 13.17
C LEU A 119 -4.34 30.80 11.79
N SER A 120 -4.96 31.28 10.72
CA SER A 120 -4.37 31.14 9.38
C SER A 120 -3.04 31.90 9.29
N GLY A 121 -1.97 31.21 8.89
CA GLY A 121 -0.61 31.74 8.86
C GLY A 121 0.20 31.47 10.12
N PHE A 122 -0.42 31.07 11.22
CA PHE A 122 0.27 30.81 12.49
C PHE A 122 1.10 29.52 12.42
N SER A 123 2.29 29.59 13.00
CA SER A 123 3.08 28.46 13.47
C SER A 123 2.82 28.25 14.97
N PHE A 124 3.40 27.22 15.55
CA PHE A 124 3.31 26.96 16.99
C PHE A 124 3.86 28.13 17.83
N LEU A 125 4.95 28.74 17.37
CA LEU A 125 5.62 29.87 18.08
C LEU A 125 4.80 31.16 18.05
N ASP A 126 3.85 31.30 17.14
CA ASP A 126 2.96 32.46 17.06
C ASP A 126 1.79 32.35 18.04
N LEU A 127 1.59 31.20 18.68
CA LEU A 127 0.61 31.03 19.74
C LEU A 127 1.09 31.71 21.05
N SER A 128 0.15 32.16 21.86
CA SER A 128 0.50 32.66 23.21
C SER A 128 1.15 31.53 24.02
N GLU A 129 2.05 31.88 24.94
CA GLU A 129 2.72 30.91 25.81
C GLU A 129 1.74 30.00 26.57
N GLY A 130 0.59 30.55 27.00
CA GLY A 130 -0.45 29.77 27.66
C GLY A 130 -1.04 28.71 26.74
N GLN A 131 -1.24 29.02 25.46
CA GLN A 131 -1.73 28.01 24.45
C GLN A 131 -0.65 27.01 24.10
N GLN A 132 0.61 27.45 23.99
CA GLN A 132 1.74 26.53 23.77
C GLN A 132 1.86 25.50 24.91
N ARG A 133 1.79 25.96 26.18
CA ARG A 133 1.79 25.06 27.36
C ARG A 133 0.60 24.11 27.35
N ARG A 134 -0.62 24.59 27.06
CA ARG A 134 -1.81 23.73 26.98
C ARG A 134 -1.70 22.70 25.89
N PHE A 135 -1.15 23.04 24.74
CA PHE A 135 -0.95 22.12 23.62
C PHE A 135 0.05 21.01 23.98
N ARG A 136 1.23 21.40 24.53
CA ARG A 136 2.27 20.43 24.92
C ARG A 136 1.80 19.47 26.02
N ASN A 137 1.03 19.98 27.02
CA ASN A 137 0.55 19.17 28.13
C ASN A 137 -0.71 18.35 27.82
N ARG A 138 -1.25 18.47 26.61
CA ARG A 138 -2.41 17.66 26.25
C ARG A 138 -2.01 16.20 26.13
N ALA A 139 -2.76 15.33 26.82
CA ALA A 139 -2.57 13.90 26.75
C ALA A 139 -3.24 13.31 25.50
N LEU A 140 -2.57 12.38 24.87
CA LEU A 140 -3.10 11.49 23.84
C LEU A 140 -3.05 10.08 24.36
N ARG A 141 -4.13 9.35 24.11
CA ARG A 141 -4.27 7.95 24.55
C ARG A 141 -3.62 7.01 23.55
N MET A 142 -2.82 6.09 24.08
CA MET A 142 -2.11 5.09 23.30
C MET A 142 -2.43 3.69 23.82
N ILE A 143 -2.58 2.74 22.93
CA ILE A 143 -2.60 1.32 23.23
C ILE A 143 -1.21 0.80 22.91
N VAL A 144 -0.56 0.19 23.91
CA VAL A 144 0.78 -0.36 23.80
C VAL A 144 0.67 -1.87 23.89
N LEU A 145 0.97 -2.55 22.80
CA LEU A 145 1.04 -4.01 22.73
C LEU A 145 2.30 -4.47 23.46
N ASP A 146 2.16 -5.51 24.25
CA ASP A 146 3.26 -6.08 25.01
C ASP A 146 4.35 -6.67 24.11
N ALA A 147 5.61 -6.68 24.58
CA ALA A 147 6.75 -7.22 23.85
C ALA A 147 6.61 -8.73 23.55
N GLU A 148 5.89 -9.46 24.39
CA GLU A 148 5.60 -10.89 24.19
C GLU A 148 4.59 -11.14 23.05
N THR A 149 3.88 -10.10 22.57
CA THR A 149 2.96 -10.23 21.45
C THR A 149 3.73 -10.60 20.18
N SER A 150 3.42 -11.75 19.59
CA SER A 150 4.13 -12.26 18.41
C SER A 150 4.06 -11.28 17.22
N GLU A 151 5.09 -11.30 16.36
CA GLU A 151 5.14 -10.46 15.17
C GLU A 151 3.92 -10.66 14.25
N SER A 152 3.42 -11.89 14.17
CA SER A 152 2.23 -12.22 13.36
C SER A 152 0.96 -11.56 13.89
N ILE A 153 0.81 -11.47 15.22
CA ILE A 153 -0.34 -10.83 15.87
C ILE A 153 -0.24 -9.31 15.73
N ARG A 154 0.95 -8.73 15.97
CA ARG A 154 1.19 -7.29 15.73
C ARG A 154 0.83 -6.91 14.30
N GLN A 155 1.20 -7.75 13.34
CA GLN A 155 0.89 -7.58 11.93
C GLN A 155 -0.62 -7.66 11.65
N ASP A 156 -1.33 -8.64 12.21
CA ASP A 156 -2.80 -8.77 12.04
C ASP A 156 -3.53 -7.55 12.64
N ILE A 157 -3.08 -7.06 13.80
CA ILE A 157 -3.61 -5.84 14.43
C ILE A 157 -3.36 -4.62 13.54
N PHE A 158 -2.13 -4.47 13.02
CA PHE A 158 -1.79 -3.40 12.08
C PHE A 158 -2.72 -3.40 10.86
N ASP A 159 -2.94 -4.58 10.26
CA ASP A 159 -3.79 -4.72 9.09
C ASP A 159 -5.26 -4.37 9.41
N ARG A 160 -5.78 -4.80 10.56
CA ARG A 160 -7.17 -4.54 10.98
C ARG A 160 -7.41 -3.07 11.31
N ILE A 161 -6.49 -2.42 12.02
CA ILE A 161 -6.59 -0.99 12.36
C ILE A 161 -6.51 -0.15 11.10
N ASN A 162 -5.58 -0.45 10.20
CA ASN A 162 -5.42 0.29 8.95
C ASN A 162 -6.56 0.04 7.95
N THR A 163 -7.19 -1.14 7.94
CA THR A 163 -8.38 -1.42 7.12
C THR A 163 -9.63 -0.76 7.65
N GLY A 164 -9.73 -0.53 8.96
CA GLY A 164 -10.83 0.22 9.60
C GLY A 164 -10.76 1.74 9.38
N SER A 165 -9.59 2.30 9.13
CA SER A 165 -9.43 3.70 8.74
C SER A 165 -9.52 3.84 7.22
N LEU A 166 -10.58 4.44 6.74
CA LEU A 166 -11.09 4.57 5.34
C LEU A 166 -10.09 4.99 4.23
N ASN A 167 -8.75 4.92 4.40
CA ASN A 167 -7.80 5.49 3.45
C ASN A 167 -6.49 4.72 3.20
N ALA A 168 -6.19 3.61 3.86
CA ALA A 168 -5.04 2.82 3.47
C ALA A 168 -5.39 1.95 2.26
N LYS A 169 -4.67 2.12 1.14
CA LYS A 169 -4.85 1.24 -0.01
C LYS A 169 -4.29 -0.14 0.31
N ALA A 170 -4.89 -1.19 -0.23
CA ALA A 170 -4.43 -2.56 -0.08
C ALA A 170 -2.93 -2.75 -0.43
N SER A 171 -2.38 -1.93 -1.34
CA SER A 171 -0.95 -1.89 -1.66
C SER A 171 -0.07 -1.37 -0.52
N GLU A 172 -0.57 -0.43 0.28
CA GLU A 172 0.15 0.14 1.43
C GLU A 172 0.16 -0.85 2.60
N ILE A 173 -0.95 -1.56 2.80
CA ILE A 173 -1.09 -2.62 3.79
C ILE A 173 -0.15 -3.78 3.44
N ARG A 174 -0.11 -4.22 2.18
CA ARG A 174 0.79 -5.28 1.72
C ARG A 174 2.26 -4.96 1.93
N LYS A 175 2.67 -3.72 1.69
CA LYS A 175 4.05 -3.29 1.91
C LYS A 175 4.50 -3.43 3.37
N GLY A 176 3.58 -3.29 4.32
CA GLY A 176 3.81 -3.54 5.74
C GLY A 176 3.79 -5.03 6.10
N ALA A 177 2.80 -5.77 5.57
CA ALA A 177 2.46 -7.13 5.95
C ALA A 177 3.37 -8.21 5.38
N PHE A 178 3.94 -8.01 4.18
CA PHE A 178 4.68 -9.06 3.47
C PHE A 178 6.15 -8.70 3.27
N ARG A 179 6.89 -8.63 4.37
CA ARG A 179 8.35 -8.53 4.33
C ARG A 179 8.96 -9.89 4.02
N GLY A 180 10.06 -9.87 3.32
CA GLY A 180 10.85 -11.05 3.06
C GLY A 180 11.62 -10.94 1.75
N PRO A 181 12.47 -11.94 1.45
CA PRO A 181 13.30 -11.95 0.25
C PRO A 181 12.51 -11.75 -1.04
N PHE A 182 11.31 -12.31 -1.13
CA PHE A 182 10.45 -12.16 -2.31
C PHE A 182 10.01 -10.70 -2.52
N TYR A 183 9.60 -10.01 -1.45
CA TYR A 183 9.20 -8.60 -1.57
C TYR A 183 10.38 -7.69 -1.94
N THR A 184 11.60 -8.06 -1.54
CA THR A 184 12.83 -7.35 -1.94
C THR A 184 13.03 -7.41 -3.47
N VAL A 185 12.76 -8.55 -4.12
CA VAL A 185 12.80 -8.67 -5.58
C VAL A 185 11.74 -7.78 -6.25
N ILE A 186 10.51 -7.76 -5.69
CA ILE A 186 9.45 -6.86 -6.19
C ILE A 186 9.92 -5.40 -6.12
N GLN A 187 10.51 -4.96 -5.01
CA GLN A 187 11.02 -3.60 -4.85
C GLN A 187 12.18 -3.29 -5.81
N ALA A 188 13.09 -4.23 -6.03
CA ALA A 188 14.18 -4.06 -6.98
C ALA A 188 13.63 -3.87 -8.41
N CYS A 189 12.67 -4.68 -8.83
CA CYS A 189 11.97 -4.51 -10.11
C CYS A 189 11.20 -3.18 -10.17
N ALA A 190 10.55 -2.76 -9.09
CA ALA A 190 9.76 -1.53 -9.01
C ALA A 190 10.60 -0.25 -9.09
N THR A 191 11.89 -0.35 -8.76
CA THR A 191 12.86 0.75 -8.87
C THR A 191 13.66 0.74 -10.16
N ASN A 192 13.42 -0.22 -11.06
CA ASN A 192 14.10 -0.30 -12.35
C ASN A 192 13.85 0.99 -13.17
N PRO A 193 14.90 1.69 -13.64
CA PRO A 193 14.79 2.97 -14.33
C PRO A 193 13.95 2.90 -15.62
N ASP A 194 14.10 1.82 -16.40
CA ASP A 194 13.33 1.64 -17.63
C ASP A 194 11.86 1.38 -17.35
N PHE A 195 11.54 0.60 -16.34
CA PHE A 195 10.16 0.44 -15.90
C PHE A 195 9.53 1.77 -15.52
N LEU A 196 10.22 2.59 -14.72
CA LEU A 196 9.72 3.90 -14.28
C LEU A 196 9.57 4.89 -15.43
N ARG A 197 10.43 4.81 -16.44
CA ARG A 197 10.35 5.61 -17.68
C ARG A 197 9.18 5.19 -18.57
N LEU A 198 8.97 3.88 -18.74
CA LEU A 198 7.93 3.31 -19.60
C LEU A 198 6.53 3.32 -18.97
N CYS A 199 6.46 3.40 -17.65
CA CYS A 199 5.23 3.37 -16.86
C CYS A 199 5.10 4.66 -16.04
N PRO A 200 4.71 5.80 -16.64
CA PRO A 200 4.54 7.05 -15.92
C PRO A 200 3.50 6.92 -14.81
N ILE A 201 3.91 7.31 -13.60
CA ILE A 201 3.10 7.27 -12.37
C ILE A 201 3.28 8.61 -11.67
N SER A 202 2.18 9.29 -11.32
CA SER A 202 2.26 10.56 -10.60
C SER A 202 2.95 10.39 -9.25
N GLU A 203 3.67 11.42 -8.81
CA GLU A 203 4.48 11.37 -7.58
C GLU A 203 3.65 10.99 -6.35
N SER A 204 2.43 11.52 -6.22
CA SER A 204 1.53 11.19 -5.12
C SER A 204 1.11 9.70 -5.10
N VAL A 205 0.99 9.08 -6.26
CA VAL A 205 0.62 7.66 -6.41
C VAL A 205 1.85 6.77 -6.24
N ARG A 206 3.03 7.22 -6.71
CA ARG A 206 4.32 6.55 -6.49
C ARG A 206 4.65 6.42 -5.01
N ARG A 207 4.46 7.49 -4.23
CA ARG A 207 4.67 7.47 -2.76
C ARG A 207 3.78 6.45 -2.05
N ARG A 208 2.64 6.10 -2.62
CA ARG A 208 1.70 5.09 -2.09
C ARG A 208 2.04 3.65 -2.51
N GLY A 209 3.22 3.40 -3.10
CA GLY A 209 3.69 2.06 -3.45
C GLY A 209 3.05 1.48 -4.72
N GLU A 210 2.54 2.32 -5.62
CA GLU A 210 1.97 1.85 -6.89
C GLU A 210 2.97 1.06 -7.76
N PRO A 211 4.27 1.43 -7.87
CA PRO A 211 5.24 0.63 -8.60
C PRO A 211 5.34 -0.79 -8.08
N ASP A 212 5.44 -0.97 -6.76
CA ASP A 212 5.50 -2.29 -6.10
C ASP A 212 4.24 -3.11 -6.41
N GLU A 213 3.06 -2.47 -6.36
CA GLU A 213 1.76 -3.08 -6.66
C GLU A 213 1.68 -3.55 -8.12
N LEU A 214 2.16 -2.76 -9.07
CA LEU A 214 2.17 -3.13 -10.50
C LEU A 214 3.10 -4.31 -10.77
N VAL A 215 4.29 -4.32 -10.19
CA VAL A 215 5.24 -5.44 -10.30
C VAL A 215 4.65 -6.71 -9.69
N LEU A 216 4.05 -6.61 -8.50
CA LEU A 216 3.38 -7.75 -7.88
C LEU A 216 2.25 -8.30 -8.77
N ARG A 217 1.42 -7.43 -9.34
CA ARG A 217 0.37 -7.82 -10.29
C ARG A 217 0.93 -8.51 -11.53
N PHE A 218 2.05 -8.02 -12.04
CA PHE A 218 2.72 -8.68 -13.16
C PHE A 218 3.05 -10.12 -12.82
N PHE A 219 3.75 -10.40 -11.72
CA PHE A 219 4.12 -11.75 -11.36
C PHE A 219 2.90 -12.64 -11.07
N ALA A 220 1.99 -12.17 -10.22
CA ALA A 220 0.82 -12.94 -9.84
C ALA A 220 -0.08 -13.30 -11.04
N TYR A 221 -0.26 -12.38 -11.98
CA TYR A 221 -1.06 -12.65 -13.16
C TYR A 221 -0.28 -13.40 -14.24
N ALA A 222 1.04 -13.21 -14.37
CA ALA A 222 1.85 -14.02 -15.27
C ALA A 222 1.77 -15.51 -14.92
N ASP A 223 1.79 -15.83 -13.64
CA ASP A 223 1.79 -17.21 -13.16
C ASP A 223 0.39 -17.81 -13.02
N GLU A 224 -0.57 -17.02 -12.53
CA GLU A 224 -1.85 -17.58 -12.07
C GLU A 224 -3.10 -16.82 -12.59
N TYR A 225 -3.04 -16.06 -13.71
CA TYR A 225 -4.18 -15.27 -14.19
C TYR A 225 -5.45 -16.09 -14.47
N GLN A 226 -5.29 -17.37 -14.82
CA GLN A 226 -6.43 -18.27 -15.08
C GLN A 226 -7.21 -18.60 -13.80
N GLN A 227 -6.55 -18.57 -12.64
CA GLN A 227 -7.14 -18.85 -11.32
C GLN A 227 -7.80 -17.60 -10.72
N PHE A 228 -7.47 -16.42 -11.25
CA PHE A 228 -8.06 -15.17 -10.75
C PHE A 228 -9.58 -15.12 -11.01
N ARG A 229 -10.35 -14.76 -9.98
CA ARG A 229 -11.82 -14.63 -10.07
C ARG A 229 -12.27 -13.18 -10.05
N HIS A 230 -12.24 -12.52 -8.89
CA HIS A 230 -12.71 -11.13 -8.74
C HIS A 230 -12.06 -10.35 -7.61
N ASP A 231 -11.52 -11.00 -6.58
CA ASP A 231 -10.90 -10.33 -5.44
C ASP A 231 -9.38 -10.19 -5.67
N VAL A 232 -9.00 -8.99 -6.07
CA VAL A 232 -7.59 -8.65 -6.34
C VAL A 232 -6.75 -8.69 -5.06
N VAL A 233 -7.32 -8.24 -3.93
CA VAL A 233 -6.58 -8.16 -2.66
C VAL A 233 -6.24 -9.55 -2.18
N ALA A 234 -7.25 -10.40 -2.02
CA ALA A 234 -7.06 -11.77 -1.57
C ALA A 234 -6.16 -12.58 -2.51
N PHE A 235 -6.25 -12.35 -3.82
CA PHE A 235 -5.42 -13.04 -4.82
C PHE A 235 -3.94 -12.67 -4.69
N LEU A 236 -3.62 -11.37 -4.60
CA LEU A 236 -2.24 -10.90 -4.46
C LEU A 236 -1.63 -11.28 -3.11
N ASP A 237 -2.42 -11.24 -2.04
CA ASP A 237 -1.99 -11.66 -0.71
C ASP A 237 -1.70 -13.17 -0.65
N SER A 238 -2.52 -13.99 -1.32
CA SER A 238 -2.28 -15.42 -1.45
C SER A 238 -1.00 -15.72 -2.23
N TYR A 239 -0.77 -15.00 -3.33
CA TYR A 239 0.43 -15.12 -4.14
C TYR A 239 1.70 -14.75 -3.33
N LEU A 240 1.66 -13.66 -2.57
CA LEU A 240 2.76 -13.24 -1.69
C LEU A 240 3.09 -14.29 -0.63
N ARG A 241 2.07 -14.86 0.03
CA ARG A 241 2.26 -15.91 1.05
C ARG A 241 2.90 -17.16 0.45
N LYS A 242 2.44 -17.59 -0.72
CA LYS A 242 2.95 -18.77 -1.43
C LYS A 242 4.43 -18.65 -1.79
N HIS A 243 4.87 -17.45 -2.17
CA HIS A 243 6.23 -17.19 -2.64
C HIS A 243 7.14 -16.59 -1.56
N ARG A 244 6.67 -16.45 -0.31
CA ARG A 244 7.42 -15.79 0.76
C ARG A 244 8.83 -16.38 0.95
N GLU A 245 8.94 -17.69 0.92
CA GLU A 245 10.18 -18.42 1.24
C GLU A 245 10.69 -19.32 0.09
N SER A 246 9.86 -19.55 -0.93
CA SER A 246 10.20 -20.44 -2.06
C SER A 246 9.94 -19.76 -3.39
N PHE A 247 11.00 -19.21 -4.00
CA PHE A 247 10.97 -18.55 -5.31
C PHE A 247 12.40 -18.49 -5.88
N ASP A 248 12.50 -18.31 -7.19
CA ASP A 248 13.77 -18.07 -7.87
C ASP A 248 13.90 -16.56 -8.19
N ALA A 249 14.76 -15.87 -7.44
CA ALA A 249 14.96 -14.43 -7.56
C ALA A 249 15.53 -14.01 -8.92
N ASP A 250 16.47 -14.82 -9.45
CA ASP A 250 17.12 -14.55 -10.72
C ASP A 250 16.17 -14.76 -11.89
N GLU A 251 15.37 -15.82 -11.84
CA GLU A 251 14.34 -16.09 -12.85
C GLU A 251 13.28 -14.99 -12.86
N MET A 252 12.79 -14.57 -11.71
CA MET A 252 11.81 -13.49 -11.64
C MET A 252 12.36 -12.16 -12.18
N SER A 253 13.59 -11.82 -11.81
CA SER A 253 14.26 -10.62 -12.31
C SER A 253 14.46 -10.67 -13.81
N ARG A 254 14.88 -11.83 -14.36
CA ARG A 254 15.02 -12.04 -15.81
C ARG A 254 13.70 -11.93 -16.56
N ARG A 255 12.63 -12.53 -16.03
CA ARG A 255 11.28 -12.45 -16.63
C ARG A 255 10.80 -11.01 -16.70
N PHE A 256 10.98 -10.25 -15.62
CA PHE A 256 10.59 -8.85 -15.58
C PHE A 256 11.42 -8.01 -16.56
N SER A 257 12.75 -8.12 -16.53
CA SER A 257 13.65 -7.38 -17.42
C SER A 257 13.35 -7.66 -18.88
N ARG A 258 13.18 -8.93 -19.24
CA ARG A 258 12.86 -9.35 -20.63
C ARG A 258 11.54 -8.73 -21.12
N MET A 259 10.54 -8.67 -20.27
CA MET A 259 9.27 -8.01 -20.59
C MET A 259 9.45 -6.49 -20.76
N ILE A 260 10.22 -5.85 -19.89
CA ILE A 260 10.54 -4.41 -19.96
C ILE A 260 11.33 -4.08 -21.23
N ASP A 261 12.36 -4.88 -21.58
CA ASP A 261 13.18 -4.70 -22.78
C ASP A 261 12.35 -4.82 -24.05
N PHE A 262 11.40 -5.77 -24.09
CA PHE A 262 10.50 -5.92 -25.21
C PHE A 262 9.58 -4.71 -25.37
N VAL A 263 9.00 -4.22 -24.28
CA VAL A 263 8.16 -3.02 -24.30
C VAL A 263 8.97 -1.78 -24.70
N ALA A 264 10.19 -1.63 -24.17
CA ALA A 264 11.08 -0.53 -24.52
C ALA A 264 11.41 -0.50 -26.01
N ARG A 265 11.57 -1.67 -26.62
CA ARG A 265 11.97 -1.81 -28.03
C ARG A 265 10.83 -1.61 -29.01
N TYR A 266 9.64 -2.09 -28.70
CA TYR A 266 8.57 -2.19 -29.69
C TYR A 266 7.35 -1.33 -29.40
N PHE A 267 7.15 -0.80 -28.17
CA PHE A 267 5.95 -0.06 -27.81
C PHE A 267 6.25 1.44 -27.74
N PRO A 268 5.71 2.26 -28.65
CA PRO A 268 6.13 3.65 -28.82
C PRO A 268 5.86 4.54 -27.58
N TYR A 269 4.87 4.16 -26.76
CA TYR A 269 4.49 4.88 -25.54
C TYR A 269 4.67 4.03 -24.27
N GLY A 270 5.42 2.93 -24.35
CA GLY A 270 5.54 1.98 -23.25
C GLY A 270 4.17 1.47 -22.77
N PHE A 271 3.89 1.63 -21.49
CA PHE A 271 2.59 1.27 -20.89
C PHE A 271 1.57 2.44 -20.93
N ALA A 272 1.98 3.63 -21.32
CA ALA A 272 1.13 4.80 -21.38
C ALA A 272 0.16 4.76 -22.57
N LYS A 273 -0.85 5.63 -22.54
CA LYS A 273 -1.84 5.74 -23.64
C LYS A 273 -1.33 6.57 -24.83
N ALA A 274 -0.42 7.49 -24.58
CA ALA A 274 0.12 8.40 -25.58
C ALA A 274 1.44 9.00 -25.07
N LEU A 275 2.18 9.62 -25.97
CA LEU A 275 3.38 10.39 -25.65
C LEU A 275 3.03 11.54 -24.68
N GLY A 276 3.83 11.71 -23.63
CA GLY A 276 3.62 12.74 -22.61
C GLY A 276 2.51 12.47 -21.59
N ALA A 277 1.88 11.30 -21.63
CA ALA A 277 0.92 10.90 -20.61
C ALA A 277 1.59 10.84 -19.24
N ARG A 278 0.93 11.42 -18.21
CA ARG A 278 1.46 11.49 -16.83
C ARG A 278 1.09 10.30 -15.98
N THR A 279 0.25 9.40 -16.48
CA THR A 279 -0.25 8.24 -15.72
C THR A 279 -0.47 7.05 -16.64
N THR A 280 -0.24 5.86 -16.08
CA THR A 280 -0.52 4.58 -16.71
C THR A 280 -1.73 3.92 -16.03
N PRO A 281 -2.82 3.61 -16.73
CA PRO A 281 -3.91 2.83 -16.17
C PRO A 281 -3.46 1.41 -15.82
N ARG A 282 -3.79 0.92 -14.63
CA ARG A 282 -3.47 -0.44 -14.17
C ARG A 282 -3.89 -1.51 -15.19
N VAL A 283 -5.11 -1.44 -15.69
CA VAL A 283 -5.65 -2.40 -16.67
C VAL A 283 -4.84 -2.46 -17.97
N ARG A 284 -4.29 -1.33 -18.39
CA ARG A 284 -3.42 -1.26 -19.57
C ARG A 284 -2.05 -1.85 -19.29
N PHE A 285 -1.47 -1.54 -18.12
CA PHE A 285 -0.22 -2.17 -17.67
C PHE A 285 -0.37 -3.69 -17.59
N GLU A 286 -1.41 -4.19 -16.92
CA GLU A 286 -1.69 -5.63 -16.78
C GLU A 286 -1.83 -6.30 -18.14
N ALA A 287 -2.60 -5.71 -19.07
CA ALA A 287 -2.78 -6.25 -20.41
C ALA A 287 -1.45 -6.38 -21.15
N ILE A 288 -0.66 -5.31 -21.18
CA ILE A 288 0.60 -5.25 -21.91
C ILE A 288 1.66 -6.13 -21.23
N ALA A 289 1.93 -5.93 -19.95
CA ALA A 289 3.01 -6.61 -19.24
C ALA A 289 2.82 -8.13 -19.23
N VAL A 290 1.63 -8.58 -18.85
CA VAL A 290 1.32 -10.02 -18.80
C VAL A 290 1.21 -10.61 -20.20
N GLY A 291 0.54 -9.92 -21.13
CA GLY A 291 0.39 -10.39 -22.51
C GLY A 291 1.72 -10.52 -23.25
N VAL A 292 2.64 -9.55 -23.07
CA VAL A 292 4.02 -9.63 -23.59
C VAL A 292 4.75 -10.83 -23.00
N HIS A 293 4.71 -11.01 -21.67
CA HIS A 293 5.33 -12.15 -21.03
C HIS A 293 4.81 -13.48 -21.60
N LEU A 294 3.49 -13.66 -21.67
CA LEU A 294 2.87 -14.87 -22.22
C LEU A 294 3.22 -15.12 -23.70
N ALA A 295 3.40 -14.08 -24.49
CA ALA A 295 3.84 -14.19 -25.87
C ALA A 295 5.32 -14.61 -25.95
N LEU A 296 6.18 -14.05 -25.13
CA LEU A 296 7.61 -14.38 -25.07
C LEU A 296 7.86 -15.80 -24.52
N GLU A 297 7.01 -16.30 -23.64
CA GLU A 297 7.06 -17.72 -23.22
C GLU A 297 6.77 -18.68 -24.38
N LYS A 298 5.88 -18.29 -25.30
CA LYS A 298 5.57 -19.10 -26.48
C LYS A 298 6.59 -18.93 -27.60
N ASN A 299 7.15 -17.74 -27.76
CA ASN A 299 8.16 -17.43 -28.75
C ASN A 299 9.26 -16.54 -28.15
N PRO A 300 10.35 -17.12 -27.64
CA PRO A 300 11.45 -16.38 -27.05
C PRO A 300 12.13 -15.33 -27.93
N SER A 301 12.09 -15.51 -29.23
CA SER A 301 12.72 -14.64 -30.24
C SER A 301 11.67 -13.78 -30.97
N LEU A 302 10.53 -13.52 -30.32
CA LEU A 302 9.40 -12.80 -30.92
C LEU A 302 9.80 -11.40 -31.40
N VAL A 303 9.49 -11.13 -32.66
CA VAL A 303 9.50 -9.79 -33.26
C VAL A 303 8.07 -9.52 -33.71
N PRO A 304 7.38 -8.51 -33.17
CA PRO A 304 5.99 -8.26 -33.55
C PRO A 304 5.93 -7.67 -34.97
N ALA A 305 4.96 -8.12 -35.76
CA ALA A 305 4.75 -7.60 -37.11
C ALA A 305 4.27 -6.13 -37.06
N THR A 306 3.41 -5.80 -36.11
CA THR A 306 2.95 -4.44 -35.79
C THR A 306 2.46 -4.35 -34.37
N VAL A 307 2.42 -3.14 -33.82
CA VAL A 307 1.82 -2.79 -32.51
C VAL A 307 0.73 -1.70 -32.65
N ASP A 308 0.30 -1.37 -33.86
CA ASP A 308 -0.69 -0.32 -34.12
C ASP A 308 -2.05 -0.61 -33.46
N TRP A 309 -2.34 -1.89 -33.19
CA TRP A 309 -3.54 -2.32 -32.48
C TRP A 309 -3.62 -1.76 -31.03
N LEU A 310 -2.53 -1.23 -30.46
CA LEU A 310 -2.53 -0.57 -29.16
C LEU A 310 -3.42 0.68 -29.10
N ASP A 311 -3.70 1.28 -30.26
CA ASP A 311 -4.57 2.45 -30.39
C ASP A 311 -5.97 2.10 -30.92
N SER A 312 -6.21 0.82 -31.23
CA SER A 312 -7.48 0.35 -31.76
C SER A 312 -8.65 0.50 -30.78
N PRO A 313 -9.86 0.68 -31.27
CA PRO A 313 -11.07 0.64 -30.43
C PRO A 313 -11.23 -0.69 -29.69
N GLU A 314 -10.79 -1.78 -30.27
CA GLU A 314 -10.85 -3.12 -29.69
C GLU A 314 -9.95 -3.22 -28.46
N PHE A 315 -8.68 -2.83 -28.53
CA PHE A 315 -7.79 -2.79 -27.38
C PHE A 315 -8.30 -1.85 -26.27
N LYS A 316 -8.86 -0.70 -26.64
CA LYS A 316 -9.49 0.21 -25.69
C LYS A 316 -10.65 -0.44 -24.94
N LYS A 317 -11.46 -1.28 -25.61
CA LYS A 317 -12.55 -2.07 -25.00
C LYS A 317 -12.01 -3.08 -23.98
N HIS A 318 -10.89 -3.77 -24.29
CA HIS A 318 -10.25 -4.73 -23.38
C HIS A 318 -9.59 -4.05 -22.17
N THR A 319 -9.18 -2.79 -22.29
CA THR A 319 -8.47 -2.01 -21.26
C THR A 319 -9.33 -0.94 -20.60
N THR A 320 -10.67 -1.05 -20.68
CA THR A 320 -11.60 -0.19 -19.93
C THR A 320 -11.47 -0.43 -18.43
N THR A 321 -11.61 0.64 -17.65
CA THR A 321 -11.54 0.58 -16.17
C THR A 321 -12.88 0.18 -15.53
N HIS A 322 -13.99 0.26 -16.28
CA HIS A 322 -15.31 -0.09 -15.75
C HIS A 322 -15.45 -1.61 -15.55
N ALA A 323 -15.81 -2.02 -14.33
CA ALA A 323 -15.97 -3.44 -13.93
C ALA A 323 -14.78 -4.33 -14.31
N SER A 324 -13.55 -3.81 -14.21
CA SER A 324 -12.33 -4.44 -14.73
C SER A 324 -11.81 -5.62 -13.89
N ASN A 325 -12.28 -5.77 -12.63
CA ASN A 325 -11.79 -6.76 -11.67
C ASN A 325 -12.59 -8.07 -11.72
N SER A 326 -12.67 -8.71 -12.89
CA SER A 326 -13.24 -10.05 -13.02
C SER A 326 -12.29 -10.96 -13.80
N GLY A 327 -12.30 -12.26 -13.47
CA GLY A 327 -11.45 -13.25 -14.13
C GLY A 327 -11.59 -13.27 -15.66
N PRO A 328 -12.82 -13.27 -16.21
CA PRO A 328 -13.02 -13.21 -17.66
C PRO A 328 -12.41 -11.96 -18.31
N LYS A 329 -12.54 -10.78 -17.68
CA LYS A 329 -11.97 -9.55 -18.22
C LYS A 329 -10.44 -9.50 -18.12
N LEU A 330 -9.86 -10.06 -17.05
CA LEU A 330 -8.40 -10.19 -16.95
C LEU A 330 -7.88 -11.11 -18.06
N ARG A 331 -8.46 -12.30 -18.20
CA ARG A 331 -8.10 -13.23 -19.27
C ARG A 331 -8.21 -12.59 -20.65
N SER A 332 -9.34 -11.99 -20.95
CA SER A 332 -9.61 -11.31 -22.22
C SER A 332 -8.53 -10.28 -22.57
N ARG A 333 -8.11 -9.41 -21.61
CA ARG A 333 -7.12 -8.36 -21.91
C ARG A 333 -5.69 -8.88 -22.07
N VAL A 334 -5.28 -9.88 -21.29
CA VAL A 334 -3.92 -10.41 -21.38
C VAL A 334 -3.77 -11.34 -22.58
N GLU A 335 -4.78 -12.13 -22.88
CA GLU A 335 -4.79 -13.03 -24.05
C GLU A 335 -4.90 -12.27 -25.36
N TYR A 336 -5.67 -11.19 -25.40
CA TYR A 336 -5.71 -10.31 -26.57
C TYR A 336 -4.32 -9.79 -26.94
N VAL A 337 -3.56 -9.27 -26.00
CA VAL A 337 -2.20 -8.76 -26.26
C VAL A 337 -1.28 -9.90 -26.69
N ARG A 338 -1.31 -11.04 -25.98
CA ARG A 338 -0.54 -12.23 -26.35
C ARG A 338 -0.81 -12.65 -27.81
N ASP A 339 -2.09 -12.76 -28.17
CA ASP A 339 -2.48 -13.30 -29.47
C ASP A 339 -2.18 -12.31 -30.60
N ARG A 340 -2.39 -11.02 -30.37
CA ARG A 340 -1.96 -9.97 -31.34
C ARG A 340 -0.45 -9.96 -31.59
N LEU A 341 0.35 -10.16 -30.56
CA LEU A 341 1.81 -10.26 -30.71
C LEU A 341 2.24 -11.51 -31.46
N LEU A 342 1.50 -12.62 -31.33
CA LEU A 342 1.75 -13.87 -32.04
C LEU A 342 1.14 -13.94 -33.44
N GLY A 343 0.49 -12.84 -33.92
CA GLY A 343 -0.13 -12.80 -35.25
C GLY A 343 -1.45 -13.59 -35.36
N ARG A 344 -2.19 -13.69 -34.26
CA ARG A 344 -3.46 -14.42 -34.16
C ARG A 344 -4.64 -13.50 -33.95
#